data_7e7d539b73bc50ad4ea6fd0bd7213faf
#
_entry.id   7e7d539b73bc50ad4ea6fd0bd7213faf
#
_cell.length_a   1.000
_cell.length_b   1.000
_cell.length_c   1.000
_cell.angle_alpha   90.00
_cell.angle_beta   90.00
_cell.angle_gamma   90.00
#
_symmetry.space_group_name_H-M   'P 1'
#
loop_
_entity.id
_entity.type
_entity.pdbx_description
1 polymer ?
#
loop_
_entity_poly.entity_id
_entity_poly.type
_entity_poly.pdbx_seq_one_letter_code
_entity_poly.pdbx_strand_id
1 'polypeptide(L)'
;KLVAHFRDEKIGLVAANIINTVLRKDGISYQEHTYIKRENLIKHYEGLLWGTMMGAFGACYAIRANLFPVIPRNFFMEDFYITLKVIQSGKKAIAEPDAIAIEDVSNEINEEFKRKIRISAGNFQNLGVFWPMLLKFYTGAGFSFLSHKVLRWLGPLFLIGAFISSIILFNTNTFFQLAFYLQLAGLLTPLFDKLLSAANLHIYFLRLLAYFYTMNLALLLGFIKFAKGIKSSTWRPTERNV
;
A
#
# COMPACT_ATOMS: atom_id res chain seq x y z
N LYS A 1 -17.90 9.67 -15.93
CA LYS A 1 -17.78 8.20 -15.91
C LYS A 1 -18.13 7.63 -14.52
N LEU A 2 -17.53 8.11 -13.42
CA LEU A 2 -17.78 7.58 -12.06
C LEU A 2 -19.28 7.54 -11.70
N VAL A 3 -20.00 8.64 -11.92
CA VAL A 3 -21.40 8.78 -11.50
C VAL A 3 -22.36 7.87 -12.30
N ALA A 4 -21.98 7.48 -13.52
CA ALA A 4 -22.81 6.63 -14.35
C ALA A 4 -23.10 5.26 -13.75
N HIS A 5 -22.19 4.74 -12.94
CA HIS A 5 -22.34 3.44 -12.25
C HIS A 5 -23.42 3.45 -11.15
N PHE A 6 -23.78 4.61 -10.61
CA PHE A 6 -24.83 4.70 -9.57
C PHE A 6 -26.25 4.49 -10.09
N ARG A 7 -26.42 4.21 -11.38
CA ARG A 7 -27.69 3.64 -11.90
C ARG A 7 -27.96 2.26 -11.30
N ASP A 8 -26.91 1.49 -10.98
CA ASP A 8 -27.03 0.27 -10.18
C ASP A 8 -27.04 0.63 -8.69
N GLU A 9 -28.18 0.41 -8.04
CA GLU A 9 -28.33 0.68 -6.61
C GLU A 9 -27.43 -0.17 -5.71
N LYS A 10 -26.87 -1.25 -6.21
CA LYS A 10 -25.92 -2.10 -5.49
C LYS A 10 -24.56 -1.43 -5.35
N ILE A 11 -24.21 -0.47 -6.21
CA ILE A 11 -22.93 0.24 -6.20
C ILE A 11 -23.01 1.41 -5.22
N GLY A 12 -22.14 1.40 -4.21
CA GLY A 12 -22.01 2.44 -3.18
C GLY A 12 -20.84 3.38 -3.39
N LEU A 13 -19.73 2.88 -4.00
CA LEU A 13 -18.52 3.66 -4.23
C LEU A 13 -17.88 3.26 -5.56
N VAL A 14 -17.37 4.27 -6.28
CA VAL A 14 -16.63 4.08 -7.55
C VAL A 14 -15.35 4.90 -7.49
N ALA A 15 -14.19 4.24 -7.60
CA ALA A 15 -12.89 4.89 -7.63
C ALA A 15 -12.39 5.12 -9.05
N ALA A 16 -11.67 6.23 -9.25
CA ALA A 16 -10.97 6.52 -10.49
C ALA A 16 -9.69 5.68 -10.63
N ASN A 17 -9.22 5.56 -11.86
CA ASN A 17 -7.93 5.00 -12.23
C ASN A 17 -6.87 6.10 -12.10
N ILE A 18 -5.96 5.98 -11.13
CA ILE A 18 -4.90 6.95 -10.90
C ILE A 18 -3.73 6.66 -11.82
N ILE A 19 -3.30 7.65 -12.59
CA ILE A 19 -2.13 7.55 -13.47
C ILE A 19 -1.09 8.56 -13.00
N ASN A 20 0.11 8.06 -12.70
CA ASN A 20 1.25 8.89 -12.35
C ASN A 20 1.91 9.46 -13.59
N THR A 21 2.22 10.75 -13.56
CA THR A 21 2.95 11.47 -14.60
C THR A 21 4.31 11.94 -14.11
N VAL A 22 5.07 12.60 -14.98
CA VAL A 22 6.42 13.16 -14.66
C VAL A 22 7.37 12.11 -14.11
N LEU A 23 7.49 10.97 -14.84
CA LEU A 23 8.40 9.88 -14.45
C LEU A 23 9.86 10.25 -14.78
N ARG A 24 10.74 10.13 -13.80
CA ARG A 24 12.18 10.41 -13.92
C ARG A 24 12.98 9.14 -13.65
N LYS A 25 14.09 8.96 -14.40
CA LYS A 25 14.95 7.75 -14.30
C LYS A 25 15.94 7.80 -13.12
N ASP A 26 16.21 8.98 -12.62
CA ASP A 26 17.20 9.25 -11.56
C ASP A 26 16.68 8.96 -10.14
N GLY A 27 15.37 8.75 -9.95
CA GLY A 27 14.75 8.48 -8.65
C GLY A 27 13.85 7.25 -8.65
N ILE A 28 12.80 7.30 -7.83
CA ILE A 28 11.89 6.17 -7.56
C ILE A 28 10.55 6.25 -8.29
N SER A 29 10.32 7.28 -9.09
CA SER A 29 9.01 7.52 -9.74
C SER A 29 8.55 6.35 -10.63
N TYR A 30 9.48 5.62 -11.27
CA TYR A 30 9.16 4.42 -12.04
C TYR A 30 8.67 3.26 -11.17
N GLN A 31 9.28 3.07 -9.99
CA GLN A 31 8.89 2.01 -9.05
C GLN A 31 7.49 2.30 -8.50
N GLU A 32 7.22 3.55 -8.12
CA GLU A 32 5.92 3.96 -7.62
C GLU A 32 4.84 3.89 -8.72
N HIS A 33 5.15 4.33 -9.95
CA HIS A 33 4.24 4.17 -11.09
C HIS A 33 3.88 2.70 -11.33
N THR A 34 4.88 1.81 -11.33
CA THR A 34 4.66 0.37 -11.52
C THR A 34 3.79 -0.21 -10.40
N TYR A 35 4.02 0.23 -9.16
CA TYR A 35 3.21 -0.15 -8.02
C TYR A 35 1.76 0.29 -8.19
N ILE A 36 1.51 1.58 -8.50
CA ILE A 36 0.16 2.12 -8.70
C ILE A 36 -0.57 1.43 -9.85
N LYS A 37 0.12 1.17 -10.97
CA LYS A 37 -0.46 0.43 -12.11
C LYS A 37 -0.94 -0.97 -11.70
N ARG A 38 -0.14 -1.71 -10.92
CA ARG A 38 -0.54 -3.03 -10.40
C ARG A 38 -1.69 -2.93 -9.40
N GLU A 39 -1.66 -1.94 -8.53
CA GLU A 39 -2.72 -1.69 -7.54
C GLU A 39 -4.05 -1.39 -8.23
N ASN A 40 -4.06 -0.55 -9.27
CA ASN A 40 -5.27 -0.28 -10.08
C ASN A 40 -5.83 -1.56 -10.70
N LEU A 41 -4.95 -2.40 -11.27
CA LEU A 41 -5.36 -3.65 -11.90
C LEU A 41 -6.00 -4.62 -10.89
N ILE A 42 -5.38 -4.80 -9.73
CA ILE A 42 -5.91 -5.65 -8.66
C ILE A 42 -7.27 -5.14 -8.20
N LYS A 43 -7.38 -3.85 -7.93
CA LYS A 43 -8.63 -3.19 -7.50
C LYS A 43 -9.75 -3.35 -8.54
N HIS A 44 -9.41 -3.23 -9.82
CA HIS A 44 -10.37 -3.44 -10.90
C HIS A 44 -10.93 -4.87 -10.87
N TYR A 45 -10.06 -5.89 -10.81
CA TYR A 45 -10.48 -7.28 -10.75
C TYR A 45 -11.24 -7.64 -9.45
N GLU A 46 -10.87 -7.11 -8.31
CA GLU A 46 -11.63 -7.26 -7.06
C GLU A 46 -13.05 -6.69 -7.21
N GLY A 47 -13.17 -5.54 -7.88
CA GLY A 47 -14.47 -4.94 -8.21
C GLY A 47 -15.32 -5.80 -9.14
N LEU A 48 -14.72 -6.37 -10.19
CA LEU A 48 -15.40 -7.22 -11.17
C LEU A 48 -15.84 -8.55 -10.55
N LEU A 49 -14.94 -9.23 -9.84
CA LEU A 49 -15.20 -10.58 -9.33
C LEU A 49 -16.18 -10.57 -8.17
N TRP A 50 -16.05 -9.63 -7.25
CA TRP A 50 -16.79 -9.67 -5.99
C TRP A 50 -17.50 -8.36 -5.63
N GLY A 51 -17.24 -7.27 -6.37
CA GLY A 51 -17.74 -5.94 -5.99
C GLY A 51 -17.06 -5.40 -4.73
N THR A 52 -15.84 -5.84 -4.41
CA THR A 52 -15.16 -5.56 -3.15
C THR A 52 -13.77 -4.98 -3.36
N MET A 53 -13.65 -3.97 -4.21
CA MET A 53 -12.40 -3.22 -4.40
C MET A 53 -11.80 -2.76 -3.06
N MET A 54 -10.58 -3.18 -2.74
CA MET A 54 -9.92 -2.88 -1.47
C MET A 54 -9.24 -1.52 -1.46
N GLY A 55 -10.03 -0.49 -1.11
CA GLY A 55 -9.60 0.87 -0.86
C GLY A 55 -9.51 1.74 -2.11
N ALA A 56 -10.35 2.76 -2.19
CA ALA A 56 -10.19 3.84 -3.16
C ALA A 56 -8.85 4.58 -2.92
N PHE A 57 -8.33 5.23 -3.94
CA PHE A 57 -7.31 6.24 -3.74
C PHE A 57 -7.98 7.58 -3.41
N GLY A 58 -7.46 8.29 -2.41
CA GLY A 58 -8.01 9.57 -1.95
C GLY A 58 -8.00 10.68 -3.01
N ALA A 59 -7.26 10.49 -4.11
CA ALA A 59 -7.16 11.48 -5.18
C ALA A 59 -8.49 11.71 -5.90
N CYS A 60 -9.25 10.64 -6.21
CA CYS A 60 -10.55 10.78 -6.88
C CYS A 60 -11.42 9.53 -6.73
N TYR A 61 -12.58 9.68 -6.13
CA TYR A 61 -13.64 8.67 -6.08
C TYR A 61 -15.01 9.35 -5.91
N ALA A 62 -16.08 8.62 -6.21
CA ALA A 62 -17.45 9.02 -5.95
C ALA A 62 -18.11 8.03 -4.99
N ILE A 63 -18.97 8.53 -4.11
CA ILE A 63 -19.71 7.74 -3.12
C ILE A 63 -21.16 8.21 -3.04
N ARG A 64 -22.09 7.31 -2.72
CA ARG A 64 -23.47 7.72 -2.38
C ARG A 64 -23.44 8.49 -1.07
N ALA A 65 -24.06 9.68 -1.05
CA ALA A 65 -24.03 10.59 0.10
C ALA A 65 -24.52 9.93 1.40
N ASN A 66 -25.55 9.09 1.31
CA ASN A 66 -26.10 8.36 2.47
C ASN A 66 -25.21 7.25 3.02
N LEU A 67 -24.14 6.89 2.31
CA LEU A 67 -23.15 5.88 2.73
C LEU A 67 -21.85 6.51 3.27
N PHE A 68 -21.75 7.85 3.25
CA PHE A 68 -20.56 8.52 3.76
C PHE A 68 -20.50 8.41 5.30
N PRO A 69 -19.52 7.71 5.87
CA PRO A 69 -19.46 7.44 7.29
C PRO A 69 -18.85 8.61 8.07
N VAL A 70 -19.14 8.68 9.37
CA VAL A 70 -18.38 9.53 10.28
C VAL A 70 -16.97 8.94 10.44
N ILE A 71 -15.95 9.75 10.14
CA ILE A 71 -14.55 9.36 10.22
C ILE A 71 -14.06 9.59 11.67
N PRO A 72 -13.40 8.60 12.31
CA PRO A 72 -12.85 8.77 13.65
C PRO A 72 -11.78 9.88 13.69
N ARG A 73 -11.68 10.56 14.84
CA ARG A 73 -10.62 11.58 15.04
C ARG A 73 -9.24 10.95 14.94
N ASN A 74 -8.25 11.73 14.46
CA ASN A 74 -6.85 11.29 14.30
C ASN A 74 -6.68 10.01 13.48
N PHE A 75 -7.53 9.84 12.46
CA PHE A 75 -7.51 8.70 11.58
C PHE A 75 -6.76 9.03 10.28
N PHE A 76 -5.81 8.19 9.92
CA PHE A 76 -5.18 8.24 8.60
C PHE A 76 -5.89 7.29 7.63
N MET A 77 -5.71 7.46 6.33
CA MET A 77 -6.28 6.58 5.31
C MET A 77 -7.81 6.50 5.39
N GLU A 78 -8.45 7.68 5.46
CA GLU A 78 -9.90 7.82 5.49
C GLU A 78 -10.58 7.26 4.24
N ASP A 79 -9.95 7.36 3.09
CA ASP A 79 -10.39 6.79 1.81
C ASP A 79 -10.56 5.26 1.89
N PHE A 80 -9.61 4.59 2.52
CA PHE A 80 -9.66 3.15 2.78
C PHE A 80 -10.77 2.81 3.79
N TYR A 81 -10.87 3.58 4.89
CA TYR A 81 -11.93 3.43 5.89
C TYR A 81 -13.32 3.56 5.28
N ILE A 82 -13.54 4.61 4.49
CA ILE A 82 -14.81 4.86 3.78
C ILE A 82 -15.16 3.69 2.86
N THR A 83 -14.19 3.21 2.08
CA THR A 83 -14.39 2.07 1.17
C THR A 83 -14.85 0.83 1.92
N LEU A 84 -14.19 0.48 3.03
CA LEU A 84 -14.54 -0.69 3.82
C LEU A 84 -15.91 -0.53 4.51
N LYS A 85 -16.28 0.67 4.94
CA LYS A 85 -17.63 0.95 5.47
C LYS A 85 -18.72 0.74 4.42
N VAL A 86 -18.48 1.15 3.19
CA VAL A 86 -19.40 0.87 2.06
C VAL A 86 -19.55 -0.63 1.83
N ILE A 87 -18.45 -1.38 1.82
CA ILE A 87 -18.48 -2.85 1.66
C ILE A 87 -19.22 -3.50 2.85
N GLN A 88 -18.99 -3.05 4.08
CA GLN A 88 -19.70 -3.54 5.27
C GLN A 88 -21.22 -3.28 5.23
N SER A 89 -21.67 -2.21 4.57
CA SER A 89 -23.10 -1.92 4.39
C SER A 89 -23.78 -2.85 3.35
N GLY A 90 -23.05 -3.80 2.77
CA GLY A 90 -23.54 -4.71 1.73
C GLY A 90 -23.56 -4.10 0.33
N LYS A 91 -23.04 -2.88 0.15
CA LYS A 91 -22.91 -2.25 -1.16
C LYS A 91 -21.56 -2.57 -1.80
N LYS A 92 -21.52 -2.51 -3.13
CA LYS A 92 -20.30 -2.75 -3.90
C LYS A 92 -19.42 -1.51 -3.93
N ALA A 93 -18.12 -1.73 -3.87
CA ALA A 93 -17.07 -0.76 -4.22
C ALA A 93 -16.35 -1.28 -5.46
N ILE A 94 -16.23 -0.45 -6.50
CA ILE A 94 -15.61 -0.80 -7.77
C ILE A 94 -14.61 0.24 -8.24
N ALA A 95 -13.71 -0.13 -9.16
CA ALA A 95 -12.83 0.79 -9.85
C ALA A 95 -13.28 0.94 -11.32
N GLU A 96 -13.33 2.18 -11.79
CA GLU A 96 -13.63 2.52 -13.19
C GLU A 96 -12.34 2.85 -13.95
N PRO A 97 -11.83 1.94 -14.81
CA PRO A 97 -10.55 2.12 -15.50
C PRO A 97 -10.52 3.33 -16.43
N ASP A 98 -11.65 3.69 -17.01
CA ASP A 98 -11.77 4.80 -17.95
C ASP A 98 -11.95 6.16 -17.27
N ALA A 99 -12.19 6.21 -15.97
CA ALA A 99 -12.20 7.45 -15.18
C ALA A 99 -10.78 7.79 -14.74
N ILE A 100 -10.02 8.40 -15.61
CA ILE A 100 -8.61 8.73 -15.38
C ILE A 100 -8.49 9.96 -14.48
N ALA A 101 -7.71 9.84 -13.41
CA ALA A 101 -7.23 10.95 -12.61
C ALA A 101 -5.70 10.96 -12.63
N ILE A 102 -5.13 12.10 -12.99
CA ILE A 102 -3.69 12.29 -13.15
C ILE A 102 -3.14 12.82 -11.83
N GLU A 103 -2.09 12.17 -11.33
CA GLU A 103 -1.39 12.57 -10.11
C GLU A 103 0.12 12.60 -10.38
N ASP A 104 0.77 13.68 -9.95
CA ASP A 104 2.22 13.73 -9.97
C ASP A 104 2.80 12.88 -8.82
N VAL A 105 3.96 12.26 -9.07
CA VAL A 105 4.62 11.37 -8.12
C VAL A 105 5.95 11.95 -7.68
N SER A 106 6.25 11.88 -6.37
CA SER A 106 7.55 12.28 -5.88
C SER A 106 8.65 11.37 -6.45
N ASN A 107 9.76 11.98 -6.86
CA ASN A 107 10.96 11.26 -7.28
C ASN A 107 11.92 10.96 -6.10
N GLU A 108 11.67 11.59 -4.96
CA GLU A 108 12.52 11.52 -3.75
C GLU A 108 12.11 10.36 -2.85
N ILE A 109 13.05 9.43 -2.64
CA ILE A 109 12.82 8.26 -1.79
C ILE A 109 12.47 8.63 -0.34
N ASN A 110 13.06 9.72 0.18
CA ASN A 110 12.82 10.16 1.56
C ASN A 110 11.40 10.69 1.75
N GLU A 111 10.84 11.42 0.78
CA GLU A 111 9.47 11.91 0.83
C GLU A 111 8.48 10.75 0.75
N GLU A 112 8.73 9.81 -0.15
CA GLU A 112 7.91 8.61 -0.27
C GLU A 112 8.00 7.74 1.00
N PHE A 113 9.18 7.62 1.60
CA PHE A 113 9.38 6.90 2.86
C PHE A 113 8.54 7.48 3.99
N LYS A 114 8.57 8.81 4.19
CA LYS A 114 7.72 9.50 5.19
C LYS A 114 6.22 9.28 4.89
N ARG A 115 5.83 9.37 3.63
CA ARG A 115 4.47 9.11 3.18
C ARG A 115 4.03 7.69 3.51
N LYS A 116 4.87 6.67 3.22
CA LYS A 116 4.57 5.26 3.51
C LYS A 116 4.50 4.95 5.01
N ILE A 117 5.31 5.59 5.86
CA ILE A 117 5.17 5.46 7.33
C ILE A 117 3.78 5.92 7.79
N ARG A 118 3.29 7.06 7.29
CA ARG A 118 1.96 7.57 7.60
C ARG A 118 0.86 6.64 7.10
N ILE A 119 0.95 6.22 5.84
CA ILE A 119 0.01 5.27 5.22
C ILE A 119 -0.04 3.97 6.02
N SER A 120 1.13 3.43 6.39
CA SER A 120 1.22 2.21 7.19
C SER A 120 0.55 2.36 8.56
N ALA A 121 0.77 3.47 9.26
CA ALA A 121 0.09 3.71 10.53
C ALA A 121 -1.44 3.72 10.37
N GLY A 122 -1.96 4.33 9.28
CA GLY A 122 -3.38 4.30 8.94
C GLY A 122 -3.88 2.90 8.54
N ASN A 123 -3.05 2.10 7.89
CA ASN A 123 -3.38 0.72 7.56
C ASN A 123 -3.63 -0.11 8.82
N PHE A 124 -2.79 0.05 9.85
CA PHE A 124 -2.99 -0.65 11.14
C PHE A 124 -4.16 -0.09 11.95
N GLN A 125 -4.49 1.22 11.83
CA GLN A 125 -5.77 1.73 12.37
C GLN A 125 -6.96 1.05 11.71
N ASN A 126 -6.94 0.95 10.38
CA ASN A 126 -7.99 0.25 9.63
C ASN A 126 -8.06 -1.24 9.99
N LEU A 127 -6.91 -1.91 10.14
CA LEU A 127 -6.87 -3.30 10.58
C LEU A 127 -7.52 -3.47 11.95
N GLY A 128 -7.25 -2.56 12.91
CA GLY A 128 -7.87 -2.58 14.23
C GLY A 128 -9.40 -2.42 14.20
N VAL A 129 -9.94 -1.66 13.24
CA VAL A 129 -11.40 -1.50 13.08
C VAL A 129 -12.03 -2.67 12.33
N PHE A 130 -11.38 -3.15 11.26
CA PHE A 130 -11.95 -4.09 10.31
C PHE A 130 -11.45 -5.52 10.47
N TRP A 131 -10.70 -5.84 11.53
CA TRP A 131 -10.20 -7.21 11.77
C TRP A 131 -11.31 -8.30 11.74
N PRO A 132 -12.61 -8.02 12.12
CA PRO A 132 -13.63 -9.06 12.03
C PRO A 132 -13.90 -9.53 10.60
N MET A 133 -13.54 -8.73 9.58
CA MET A 133 -13.62 -9.18 8.18
C MET A 133 -12.68 -10.36 7.89
N LEU A 134 -11.57 -10.48 8.62
CA LEU A 134 -10.62 -11.59 8.46
C LEU A 134 -11.23 -12.93 8.88
N LEU A 135 -12.18 -12.93 9.81
CA LEU A 135 -12.92 -14.15 10.20
C LEU A 135 -13.80 -14.67 9.06
N LYS A 136 -14.12 -13.81 8.08
CA LYS A 136 -14.89 -14.15 6.89
C LYS A 136 -14.00 -14.28 5.64
N PHE A 137 -12.78 -14.81 5.79
CA PHE A 137 -11.79 -14.95 4.71
C PHE A 137 -12.29 -15.79 3.52
N TYR A 138 -13.33 -16.59 3.70
CA TYR A 138 -14.01 -17.37 2.67
C TYR A 138 -14.94 -16.51 1.78
N THR A 139 -15.18 -15.25 2.11
CA THR A 139 -15.91 -14.28 1.26
C THR A 139 -14.94 -13.48 0.41
N GLY A 140 -15.39 -12.96 -0.75
CA GLY A 140 -14.57 -12.10 -1.61
C GLY A 140 -13.99 -10.90 -0.87
N ALA A 141 -14.77 -10.23 0.01
CA ALA A 141 -14.30 -9.11 0.82
C ALA A 141 -13.22 -9.51 1.84
N GLY A 142 -13.45 -10.60 2.59
CA GLY A 142 -12.49 -11.09 3.58
C GLY A 142 -11.22 -11.60 2.93
N PHE A 143 -11.32 -12.34 1.82
CA PHE A 143 -10.19 -12.84 1.05
C PHE A 143 -9.33 -11.69 0.49
N SER A 144 -9.96 -10.69 -0.16
CA SER A 144 -9.25 -9.53 -0.70
C SER A 144 -8.59 -8.73 0.41
N PHE A 145 -9.28 -8.52 1.54
CA PHE A 145 -8.70 -7.81 2.68
C PHE A 145 -7.47 -8.53 3.24
N LEU A 146 -7.56 -9.85 3.44
CA LEU A 146 -6.44 -10.65 3.94
C LEU A 146 -5.29 -10.67 2.93
N SER A 147 -5.53 -11.15 1.70
CA SER A 147 -4.48 -11.45 0.72
C SER A 147 -3.86 -10.19 0.10
N HIS A 148 -4.69 -9.21 -0.28
CA HIS A 148 -4.21 -8.00 -0.95
C HIS A 148 -3.64 -6.98 0.05
N LYS A 149 -4.17 -6.87 1.26
CA LYS A 149 -3.79 -5.82 2.22
C LYS A 149 -3.04 -6.36 3.43
N VAL A 150 -3.67 -7.20 4.25
CA VAL A 150 -3.12 -7.57 5.56
C VAL A 150 -1.81 -8.33 5.45
N LEU A 151 -1.71 -9.36 4.61
CA LEU A 151 -0.46 -10.11 4.43
C LEU A 151 0.68 -9.22 3.95
N ARG A 152 0.40 -8.25 3.08
CA ARG A 152 1.38 -7.27 2.64
C ARG A 152 1.82 -6.32 3.77
N TRP A 153 0.90 -5.88 4.62
CA TRP A 153 1.23 -5.03 5.78
C TRP A 153 2.07 -5.76 6.82
N LEU A 154 1.88 -7.08 6.94
CA LEU A 154 2.67 -7.96 7.80
C LEU A 154 4.02 -8.38 7.17
N GLY A 155 4.27 -8.04 5.92
CA GLY A 155 5.50 -8.37 5.18
C GLY A 155 6.79 -8.15 5.97
N PRO A 156 7.00 -6.98 6.64
CA PRO A 156 8.18 -6.76 7.46
C PRO A 156 8.38 -7.79 8.57
N LEU A 157 7.29 -8.23 9.20
CA LEU A 157 7.36 -9.26 10.27
C LEU A 157 7.75 -10.63 9.71
N PHE A 158 7.25 -10.98 8.50
CA PHE A 158 7.67 -12.20 7.81
C PHE A 158 9.14 -12.16 7.41
N LEU A 159 9.64 -11.00 6.93
CA LEU A 159 11.06 -10.83 6.61
C LEU A 159 11.94 -10.98 7.86
N ILE A 160 11.55 -10.37 8.98
CA ILE A 160 12.25 -10.51 10.27
C ILE A 160 12.21 -11.96 10.73
N GLY A 161 11.06 -12.61 10.69
CA GLY A 161 10.93 -14.02 11.08
C GLY A 161 11.79 -14.94 10.23
N ALA A 162 11.80 -14.76 8.91
CA ALA A 162 12.64 -15.52 8.00
C ALA A 162 14.14 -15.29 8.27
N PHE A 163 14.54 -14.05 8.56
CA PHE A 163 15.93 -13.72 8.87
C PHE A 163 16.38 -14.36 10.20
N ILE A 164 15.58 -14.25 11.25
CA ILE A 164 15.86 -14.89 12.56
C ILE A 164 15.92 -16.40 12.40
N SER A 165 14.99 -17.01 11.67
CA SER A 165 14.99 -18.47 11.43
C SER A 165 16.24 -18.92 10.68
N SER A 166 16.71 -18.14 9.69
CA SER A 166 17.94 -18.48 8.94
C SER A 166 19.19 -18.36 9.82
N ILE A 167 19.23 -17.47 10.81
CA ILE A 167 20.31 -17.39 11.81
C ILE A 167 20.29 -18.61 12.72
N ILE A 168 19.13 -18.95 13.29
CA ILE A 168 19.00 -20.07 14.24
C ILE A 168 19.39 -21.39 13.56
N LEU A 169 18.99 -21.58 12.31
CA LEU A 169 19.21 -22.80 11.54
C LEU A 169 20.51 -22.78 10.71
N PHE A 170 21.34 -21.75 10.85
CA PHE A 170 22.54 -21.53 10.03
C PHE A 170 23.47 -22.72 9.95
N ASN A 171 23.70 -23.42 11.08
CA ASN A 171 24.61 -24.56 11.19
C ASN A 171 23.95 -25.91 10.86
N THR A 172 22.65 -25.94 10.51
CA THR A 172 21.93 -27.20 10.28
C THR A 172 22.01 -27.67 8.82
N ASN A 173 21.97 -26.71 7.86
CA ASN A 173 21.91 -27.03 6.44
C ASN A 173 22.41 -25.85 5.59
N THR A 174 23.09 -26.17 4.47
CA THR A 174 23.56 -25.17 3.47
C THR A 174 22.43 -24.29 2.94
N PHE A 175 21.19 -24.78 2.85
CA PHE A 175 20.04 -24.00 2.45
C PHE A 175 19.83 -22.78 3.37
N PHE A 176 19.93 -22.94 4.69
CA PHE A 176 19.76 -21.83 5.62
C PHE A 176 20.94 -20.86 5.61
N GLN A 177 22.15 -21.35 5.35
CA GLN A 177 23.33 -20.49 5.12
C GLN A 177 23.12 -19.60 3.90
N LEU A 178 22.70 -20.18 2.77
CA LEU A 178 22.41 -19.44 1.55
C LEU A 178 21.26 -18.43 1.78
N ALA A 179 20.19 -18.85 2.45
CA ALA A 179 19.07 -17.99 2.79
C ALA A 179 19.51 -16.79 3.65
N PHE A 180 20.38 -17.02 4.65
CA PHE A 180 20.95 -15.96 5.48
C PHE A 180 21.74 -14.95 4.64
N TYR A 181 22.69 -15.42 3.81
CA TYR A 181 23.52 -14.52 2.98
C TYR A 181 22.70 -13.75 1.96
N LEU A 182 21.70 -14.36 1.33
CA LEU A 182 20.81 -13.68 0.40
C LEU A 182 19.98 -12.59 1.08
N GLN A 183 19.46 -12.87 2.28
CA GLN A 183 18.71 -11.89 3.06
C GLN A 183 19.62 -10.75 3.53
N LEU A 184 20.84 -11.05 3.99
CA LEU A 184 21.82 -10.05 4.38
C LEU A 184 22.21 -9.15 3.20
N ALA A 185 22.48 -9.74 2.04
CA ALA A 185 22.73 -8.98 0.81
C ALA A 185 21.53 -8.09 0.45
N GLY A 186 20.31 -8.61 0.55
CA GLY A 186 19.08 -7.86 0.34
C GLY A 186 18.95 -6.65 1.29
N LEU A 187 19.19 -6.85 2.58
CA LEU A 187 19.15 -5.76 3.59
C LEU A 187 20.18 -4.66 3.33
N LEU A 188 21.30 -4.99 2.69
CA LEU A 188 22.35 -4.02 2.35
C LEU A 188 22.06 -3.24 1.05
N THR A 189 21.08 -3.67 0.24
CA THR A 189 20.79 -3.03 -1.07
C THR A 189 20.47 -1.52 -0.97
N PRO A 190 19.74 -0.99 0.05
CA PRO A 190 19.52 0.45 0.16
C PRO A 190 20.81 1.26 0.34
N LEU A 191 21.78 0.70 1.08
CA LEU A 191 23.08 1.34 1.27
C LEU A 191 23.88 1.36 -0.05
N PHE A 192 23.94 0.24 -0.76
CA PHE A 192 24.65 0.15 -2.05
C PHE A 192 24.00 1.04 -3.12
N ASP A 193 22.67 1.07 -3.22
CA ASP A 193 21.97 1.97 -4.16
C ASP A 193 22.27 3.44 -3.86
N LYS A 194 22.32 3.83 -2.58
CA LYS A 194 22.68 5.19 -2.17
C LYS A 194 24.11 5.54 -2.56
N LEU A 195 25.07 4.64 -2.33
CA LEU A 195 26.49 4.87 -2.67
C LEU A 195 26.70 4.98 -4.19
N LEU A 196 26.08 4.09 -4.97
CA LEU A 196 26.16 4.12 -6.44
C LEU A 196 25.47 5.35 -7.02
N SER A 197 24.33 5.74 -6.46
CA SER A 197 23.62 6.96 -6.87
C SER A 197 24.45 8.22 -6.62
N ALA A 198 25.24 8.26 -5.54
CA ALA A 198 26.17 9.37 -5.27
C ALA A 198 27.31 9.43 -6.33
N ALA A 199 27.63 8.32 -6.98
CA ALA A 199 28.56 8.23 -8.10
C ALA A 199 27.86 8.36 -9.49
N ASN A 200 26.60 8.80 -9.55
CA ASN A 200 25.75 8.88 -10.74
C ASN A 200 25.56 7.53 -11.47
N LEU A 201 25.73 6.40 -10.78
CA LEU A 201 25.47 5.06 -11.32
C LEU A 201 24.08 4.59 -10.86
N HIS A 202 23.20 4.32 -11.82
CA HIS A 202 21.81 3.93 -11.56
C HIS A 202 21.54 2.53 -12.10
N ILE A 203 21.55 1.52 -11.21
CA ILE A 203 21.27 0.12 -11.57
C ILE A 203 19.81 -0.17 -11.23
N TYR A 204 18.97 -0.35 -12.25
CA TYR A 204 17.51 -0.53 -12.09
C TYR A 204 17.14 -1.67 -11.13
N PHE A 205 17.76 -2.84 -11.27
CA PHE A 205 17.45 -4.01 -10.44
C PHE A 205 17.84 -3.77 -8.96
N LEU A 206 19.01 -3.17 -8.70
CA LEU A 206 19.45 -2.82 -7.36
C LEU A 206 18.47 -1.82 -6.71
N ARG A 207 18.05 -0.80 -7.48
CA ARG A 207 17.07 0.19 -7.02
C ARG A 207 15.73 -0.42 -6.71
N LEU A 208 15.27 -1.43 -7.48
CA LEU A 208 14.04 -2.15 -7.20
C LEU A 208 14.12 -2.89 -5.85
N LEU A 209 15.23 -3.57 -5.57
CA LEU A 209 15.46 -4.24 -4.29
C LEU A 209 15.58 -3.24 -3.14
N ALA A 210 16.34 -2.16 -3.33
CA ALA A 210 16.48 -1.09 -2.36
C ALA A 210 15.13 -0.46 -2.01
N TYR A 211 14.31 -0.18 -3.02
CA TYR A 211 12.93 0.30 -2.84
C TYR A 211 12.09 -0.69 -2.01
N PHE A 212 12.15 -1.98 -2.34
CA PHE A 212 11.41 -3.02 -1.61
C PHE A 212 11.78 -3.03 -0.12
N TYR A 213 13.07 -3.09 0.23
CA TYR A 213 13.50 -3.11 1.63
C TYR A 213 13.21 -1.80 2.36
N THR A 214 13.40 -0.65 1.69
CA THR A 214 13.09 0.67 2.25
C THR A 214 11.60 0.80 2.55
N MET A 215 10.71 0.35 1.66
CA MET A 215 9.27 0.42 1.87
C MET A 215 8.80 -0.57 2.95
N ASN A 216 9.42 -1.75 3.08
CA ASN A 216 9.15 -2.65 4.20
C ASN A 216 9.59 -2.04 5.54
N LEU A 217 10.72 -1.34 5.59
CA LEU A 217 11.11 -0.59 6.78
C LEU A 217 10.10 0.51 7.13
N ALA A 218 9.59 1.24 6.13
CA ALA A 218 8.54 2.23 6.33
C ALA A 218 7.25 1.61 6.89
N LEU A 219 6.86 0.40 6.41
CA LEU A 219 5.73 -0.35 6.95
C LEU A 219 5.93 -0.70 8.44
N LEU A 220 7.11 -1.18 8.80
CA LEU A 220 7.46 -1.52 10.20
C LEU A 220 7.41 -0.29 11.10
N LEU A 221 8.00 0.83 10.66
CA LEU A 221 7.98 2.09 11.42
C LEU A 221 6.56 2.65 11.56
N GLY A 222 5.71 2.48 10.54
CA GLY A 222 4.29 2.83 10.61
C GLY A 222 3.53 1.98 11.62
N PHE A 223 3.80 0.68 11.70
CA PHE A 223 3.29 -0.19 12.77
C PHE A 223 3.70 0.29 14.15
N ILE A 224 4.98 0.59 14.35
CA ILE A 224 5.50 1.13 15.63
C ILE A 224 4.81 2.46 15.98
N LYS A 225 4.62 3.34 14.98
CA LYS A 225 3.89 4.60 15.17
C LYS A 225 2.45 4.38 15.61
N PHE A 226 1.76 3.42 14.99
CA PHE A 226 0.40 3.01 15.40
C PHE A 226 0.39 2.48 16.83
N ALA A 227 1.29 1.57 17.20
CA ALA A 227 1.37 0.96 18.53
C ALA A 227 1.66 1.98 19.64
N LYS A 228 2.42 3.06 19.34
CA LYS A 228 2.67 4.18 20.26
C LYS A 228 1.48 5.15 20.41
N GLY A 229 0.43 4.96 19.61
CA GLY A 229 -0.74 5.85 19.58
C GLY A 229 -0.55 7.07 18.67
N ILE A 230 -1.56 7.34 17.85
CA ILE A 230 -1.59 8.47 16.91
C ILE A 230 -2.26 9.66 17.59
N LYS A 231 -1.48 10.68 17.94
CA LYS A 231 -1.96 11.87 18.63
C LYS A 231 -2.56 12.93 17.69
N SER A 232 -2.15 12.94 16.42
CA SER A 232 -2.64 13.88 15.40
C SER A 232 -2.57 13.26 14.02
N SER A 233 -3.61 13.51 13.21
CA SER A 233 -3.64 13.14 11.78
C SER A 233 -3.18 14.27 10.85
N THR A 234 -2.78 15.43 11.39
CA THR A 234 -2.23 16.51 10.58
C THR A 234 -0.94 16.09 9.90
N TRP A 235 -0.82 16.38 8.62
CA TRP A 235 0.36 16.06 7.83
C TRP A 235 0.69 17.20 6.88
N ARG A 236 1.96 17.33 6.51
CA ARG A 236 2.39 18.24 5.45
C ARG A 236 2.21 17.54 4.10
N PRO A 237 1.70 18.21 3.06
CA PRO A 237 1.65 17.65 1.72
C PRO A 237 3.03 17.19 1.27
N THR A 238 3.09 16.08 0.54
CA THR A 238 4.33 15.59 -0.08
C THR A 238 4.76 16.57 -1.17
N GLU A 239 6.02 16.97 -1.16
CA GLU A 239 6.58 17.77 -2.26
C GLU A 239 6.56 16.93 -3.54
N ARG A 240 6.03 17.49 -4.61
CA ARG A 240 5.87 16.85 -5.91
C ARG A 240 6.75 17.58 -6.94
N ASN A 241 7.07 16.89 -8.03
CA ASN A 241 7.84 17.47 -9.13
C ASN A 241 6.91 18.36 -9.96
N VAL A 242 6.70 19.60 -9.56
CA VAL A 242 5.99 20.61 -10.37
C VAL A 242 7.00 21.33 -11.24
#